data_7a556f3916e5fc0abc72a3bb6bf716b2
#
_entry.id   7a556f3916e5fc0abc72a3bb6bf716b2
#
_cell.length_a   1.000
_cell.length_b   1.000
_cell.length_c   1.000
_cell.angle_alpha   90.00
_cell.angle_beta   90.00
_cell.angle_gamma   90.00
#
_symmetry.space_group_name_H-M   'P 1'
#
loop_
_entity.id
_entity.type
_entity.pdbx_description
1 polymer ?
#
loop_
_entity_poly.entity_id
_entity_poly.type
_entity_poly.pdbx_seq_one_letter_code
_entity_poly.pdbx_strand_id
1 'polypeptide(L)'
;MSDRIPAMTVDAIEPARIEGRPANLWRDTVRGILRQRSAQAGVVILGILLLLAVFANFVAPFGPEQDLRYPPVNEQVNRLAPPCIHLLGCATTSPQHIFGVDGNFFDVFSRVVHGARISLFVGFVTVGFAIIIGTVIGAVAGYAGGWVDNLFMRLMDVVLSFPSLILAIAIVTVIGSGLVQAQLAIGIVAIPIYARLMRASVLSVKERDFVTASRALGESDRGILFRRILPNALTPLIVQGTLGIGGAVLEVAALSFLGLGAQPPTAEWGSMIGLNRNFIFNAPHLIIFPGIALSLTVLGFNLLGDGIRDALDPRLNR
;
A
#
# COMPACT_ATOMS: atom_id res chain seq x y z
N MET A 1 73.40 32.63 22.42
CA MET A 1 71.92 32.74 22.46
C MET A 1 71.41 31.47 21.78
N SER A 2 70.98 30.52 22.57
CA SER A 2 70.54 29.21 22.11
C SER A 2 69.03 29.16 22.32
N ASP A 3 68.25 29.35 21.24
CA ASP A 3 66.81 29.23 21.24
C ASP A 3 66.44 27.77 21.35
N ARG A 4 65.89 27.38 22.48
CA ARG A 4 65.28 26.06 22.68
C ARG A 4 63.86 26.06 22.09
N ILE A 5 63.67 25.30 21.04
CA ILE A 5 62.33 24.99 20.47
C ILE A 5 61.60 24.14 21.54
N PRO A 6 60.42 24.55 22.02
CA PRO A 6 59.62 23.75 22.91
C PRO A 6 59.16 22.46 22.20
N ALA A 7 59.39 21.31 22.82
CA ALA A 7 58.88 20.04 22.38
C ALA A 7 57.30 20.06 22.39
N MET A 8 56.68 20.00 21.22
CA MET A 8 55.26 19.72 21.10
C MET A 8 55.01 18.31 21.68
N THR A 9 54.37 18.25 22.85
CA THR A 9 53.80 17.02 23.33
C THR A 9 52.65 16.63 22.41
N VAL A 10 52.83 15.53 21.68
CA VAL A 10 51.77 14.87 20.93
C VAL A 10 50.85 14.31 21.99
N ASP A 11 49.79 15.06 22.34
CA ASP A 11 48.72 14.54 23.15
C ASP A 11 48.18 13.29 22.46
N ALA A 12 48.28 12.17 23.12
CA ALA A 12 47.78 10.89 22.63
C ALA A 12 46.29 11.08 22.28
N ILE A 13 45.98 11.02 20.99
CA ILE A 13 44.60 10.94 20.52
C ILE A 13 44.03 9.65 21.11
N GLU A 14 43.32 9.80 22.21
CA GLU A 14 42.54 8.70 22.78
C GLU A 14 41.61 8.18 21.70
N PRO A 15 41.69 6.90 21.29
CA PRO A 15 40.77 6.41 20.28
C PRO A 15 39.37 6.53 20.84
N ALA A 16 38.54 7.37 20.21
CA ALA A 16 37.15 7.49 20.55
C ALA A 16 36.55 6.07 20.58
N ARG A 17 36.20 5.60 21.78
CA ARG A 17 35.50 4.34 21.94
C ARG A 17 34.20 4.43 21.15
N ILE A 18 34.22 3.83 19.97
CA ILE A 18 32.99 3.57 19.22
C ILE A 18 32.24 2.46 20.00
N GLU A 19 31.59 2.87 21.10
CA GLU A 19 30.60 2.02 21.78
C GLU A 19 29.32 1.97 20.92
N GLY A 20 29.47 1.50 19.68
CA GLY A 20 28.35 1.16 18.81
C GLY A 20 27.94 -0.27 19.10
N ARG A 21 26.92 -0.49 19.97
CA ARG A 21 26.15 -1.75 19.87
C ARG A 21 25.84 -2.00 18.40
N PRO A 22 25.98 -3.23 17.90
CA PRO A 22 25.59 -3.55 16.52
C PRO A 22 24.13 -3.12 16.37
N ALA A 23 23.92 -2.06 15.59
CA ALA A 23 22.60 -1.49 15.36
C ALA A 23 21.77 -2.57 14.64
N ASN A 24 20.79 -3.11 15.34
CA ASN A 24 19.84 -4.02 14.76
C ASN A 24 18.82 -3.13 14.01
N LEU A 25 19.18 -2.74 12.76
CA LEU A 25 18.46 -1.78 11.93
C LEU A 25 16.94 -2.02 11.95
N TRP A 26 16.53 -3.27 11.89
CA TRP A 26 15.12 -3.65 11.96
C TRP A 26 14.45 -3.29 13.30
N ARG A 27 15.13 -3.55 14.40
CA ARG A 27 14.60 -3.27 15.74
C ARG A 27 14.52 -1.78 16.01
N ASP A 28 15.50 -1.02 15.53
CA ASP A 28 15.55 0.43 15.71
C ASP A 28 14.55 1.12 14.81
N THR A 29 14.35 0.64 13.56
CA THR A 29 13.30 1.11 12.66
C THR A 29 11.90 0.83 13.22
N VAL A 30 11.62 -0.40 13.68
CA VAL A 30 10.32 -0.74 14.29
C VAL A 30 10.06 0.11 15.55
N ARG A 31 11.07 0.34 16.39
CA ARG A 31 10.96 1.23 17.54
C ARG A 31 10.72 2.68 17.14
N GLY A 32 11.38 3.15 16.07
CA GLY A 32 11.16 4.48 15.49
C GLY A 32 9.71 4.66 15.04
N ILE A 33 9.18 3.69 14.26
CA ILE A 33 7.79 3.67 13.81
C ILE A 33 6.83 3.71 15.02
N LEU A 34 7.06 2.86 16.02
CA LEU A 34 6.19 2.77 17.20
C LEU A 34 6.29 3.99 18.15
N ARG A 35 7.22 4.90 17.96
CA ARG A 35 7.31 6.16 18.72
C ARG A 35 6.51 7.29 18.07
N GLN A 36 6.21 7.22 16.81
CA GLN A 36 5.47 8.25 16.10
C GLN A 36 3.96 8.06 16.23
N ARG A 37 3.24 9.10 16.67
CA ARG A 37 1.80 9.07 16.89
C ARG A 37 1.02 8.80 15.60
N SER A 38 1.46 9.36 14.46
CA SER A 38 0.85 9.12 13.16
C SER A 38 0.94 7.65 12.75
N ALA A 39 2.14 7.06 12.88
CA ALA A 39 2.35 5.64 12.59
C ALA A 39 1.53 4.73 13.51
N GLN A 40 1.46 5.06 14.82
CA GLN A 40 0.62 4.31 15.76
C GLN A 40 -0.86 4.33 15.33
N ALA A 41 -1.39 5.49 14.94
CA ALA A 41 -2.76 5.60 14.43
C ALA A 41 -2.95 4.77 13.16
N GLY A 42 -2.01 4.84 12.22
CA GLY A 42 -2.03 4.02 11.00
C GLY A 42 -2.02 2.51 11.30
N VAL A 43 -1.14 2.06 12.20
CA VAL A 43 -1.06 0.64 12.64
C VAL A 43 -2.36 0.20 13.31
N VAL A 44 -2.96 1.04 14.16
CA VAL A 44 -4.22 0.70 14.83
C VAL A 44 -5.35 0.58 13.81
N ILE A 45 -5.51 1.55 12.90
CA ILE A 45 -6.55 1.51 11.86
C ILE A 45 -6.38 0.26 10.98
N LEU A 46 -5.19 0.05 10.42
CA LEU A 46 -4.92 -1.11 9.56
C LEU A 46 -5.00 -2.43 10.33
N GLY A 47 -4.58 -2.44 11.60
CA GLY A 47 -4.70 -3.60 12.49
C GLY A 47 -6.15 -4.01 12.71
N ILE A 48 -7.04 -3.05 12.98
CA ILE A 48 -8.48 -3.32 13.11
C ILE A 48 -9.05 -3.85 11.79
N LEU A 49 -8.74 -3.22 10.66
CA LEU A 49 -9.21 -3.67 9.34
C LEU A 49 -8.69 -5.08 9.00
N LEU A 50 -7.44 -5.36 9.32
CA LEU A 50 -6.84 -6.68 9.12
C LEU A 50 -7.49 -7.75 10.02
N LEU A 51 -7.74 -7.43 11.30
CA LEU A 51 -8.46 -8.32 12.21
C LEU A 51 -9.88 -8.59 11.70
N LEU A 52 -10.61 -7.55 11.26
CA LEU A 52 -11.92 -7.73 10.63
C LEU A 52 -11.83 -8.61 9.38
N ALA A 53 -10.82 -8.43 8.54
CA ALA A 53 -10.61 -9.25 7.36
C ALA A 53 -10.32 -10.72 7.71
N VAL A 54 -9.42 -10.98 8.66
CA VAL A 54 -9.06 -12.35 9.07
C VAL A 54 -10.23 -13.06 9.73
N PHE A 55 -10.89 -12.39 10.67
CA PHE A 55 -11.99 -12.95 11.45
C PHE A 55 -13.37 -12.69 10.82
N ALA A 56 -13.44 -12.32 9.55
CA ALA A 56 -14.69 -11.98 8.87
C ALA A 56 -15.78 -13.06 9.03
N ASN A 57 -15.42 -14.34 8.93
CA ASN A 57 -16.35 -15.44 9.08
C ASN A 57 -16.95 -15.60 10.50
N PHE A 58 -16.30 -14.99 11.51
CA PHE A 58 -16.79 -15.01 12.90
C PHE A 58 -17.52 -13.72 13.29
N VAL A 59 -17.13 -12.59 12.65
CA VAL A 59 -17.67 -11.26 12.93
C VAL A 59 -18.94 -11.00 12.10
N ALA A 60 -18.94 -11.44 10.84
CA ALA A 60 -20.07 -11.27 9.95
C ALA A 60 -21.16 -12.32 10.23
N PRO A 61 -22.40 -11.89 10.51
CA PRO A 61 -23.51 -12.82 10.78
C PRO A 61 -23.92 -13.61 9.53
N PHE A 62 -23.67 -13.07 8.34
CA PHE A 62 -24.07 -13.68 7.07
C PHE A 62 -22.89 -13.83 6.12
N GLY A 63 -22.99 -14.77 5.17
CA GLY A 63 -22.02 -14.88 4.06
C GLY A 63 -22.06 -13.65 3.15
N PRO A 64 -20.95 -13.32 2.44
CA PRO A 64 -20.88 -12.12 1.60
C PRO A 64 -21.80 -12.13 0.39
N GLU A 65 -22.24 -13.33 -0.05
CA GLU A 65 -23.10 -13.57 -1.20
C GLU A 65 -24.44 -14.21 -0.80
N GLN A 66 -24.73 -14.22 0.51
CA GLN A 66 -25.93 -14.85 1.04
C GLN A 66 -27.14 -13.94 0.87
N ASP A 67 -28.08 -14.35 0.01
CA ASP A 67 -29.36 -13.67 -0.18
C ASP A 67 -30.28 -14.02 1.00
N LEU A 68 -30.73 -12.99 1.72
CA LEU A 68 -31.52 -13.13 2.92
C LEU A 68 -32.95 -13.68 2.69
N ARG A 69 -33.42 -13.66 1.45
CA ARG A 69 -34.75 -14.19 1.09
C ARG A 69 -34.83 -15.70 1.02
N TYR A 70 -33.67 -16.37 0.85
CA TYR A 70 -33.61 -17.81 0.62
C TYR A 70 -33.01 -18.57 1.81
N PRO A 71 -33.34 -19.87 1.96
CA PRO A 71 -32.70 -20.68 2.98
C PRO A 71 -31.15 -20.63 2.88
N PRO A 72 -30.46 -20.73 4.01
CA PRO A 72 -30.92 -21.06 5.35
C PRO A 72 -31.53 -19.90 6.14
N VAL A 73 -31.43 -18.65 5.69
CA VAL A 73 -31.88 -17.47 6.47
C VAL A 73 -33.41 -17.29 6.37
N ASN A 74 -33.94 -17.22 5.17
CA ASN A 74 -35.36 -17.04 4.87
C ASN A 74 -36.00 -15.91 5.68
N GLU A 75 -35.30 -14.77 5.80
CA GLU A 75 -35.79 -13.62 6.56
C GLU A 75 -36.76 -12.78 5.72
N GLN A 76 -37.77 -12.24 6.41
CA GLN A 76 -38.68 -11.24 5.81
C GLN A 76 -38.07 -9.85 5.95
N VAL A 77 -37.11 -9.53 5.06
CA VAL A 77 -36.48 -8.20 5.03
C VAL A 77 -37.00 -7.37 3.87
N ASN A 78 -37.06 -6.06 4.09
CA ASN A 78 -37.37 -5.12 3.03
C ASN A 78 -36.10 -4.81 2.21
N ARG A 79 -36.28 -4.69 0.89
CA ARG A 79 -35.24 -4.20 0.01
C ARG A 79 -34.80 -2.78 0.45
N LEU A 80 -33.50 -2.50 0.49
CA LEU A 80 -32.93 -1.23 0.94
C LEU A 80 -33.25 -0.90 2.40
N ALA A 81 -33.50 -1.92 3.23
CA ALA A 81 -33.80 -1.72 4.65
C ALA A 81 -32.72 -0.89 5.33
N PRO A 82 -33.07 0.14 6.10
CA PRO A 82 -32.11 0.97 6.81
C PRO A 82 -31.41 0.18 7.92
N PRO A 83 -30.30 0.68 8.47
CA PRO A 83 -29.64 0.12 9.63
C PRO A 83 -30.62 -0.11 10.78
N CYS A 84 -30.66 -1.33 11.31
CA CYS A 84 -31.48 -1.75 12.43
C CYS A 84 -30.63 -2.42 13.48
N ILE A 85 -30.50 -1.79 14.65
CA ILE A 85 -29.80 -2.32 15.82
C ILE A 85 -30.76 -2.25 17.00
N HIS A 86 -31.15 -3.40 17.54
CA HIS A 86 -32.13 -3.47 18.63
C HIS A 86 -31.68 -2.65 19.85
N LEU A 87 -30.39 -2.68 20.17
CA LEU A 87 -29.82 -1.91 21.29
C LEU A 87 -29.94 -0.38 21.12
N LEU A 88 -30.07 0.10 19.86
CA LEU A 88 -30.22 1.53 19.54
C LEU A 88 -31.65 1.95 19.26
N GLY A 89 -32.65 1.10 19.63
CA GLY A 89 -34.07 1.45 19.57
C GLY A 89 -34.84 0.93 18.33
N CYS A 90 -34.21 0.08 17.53
CA CYS A 90 -34.93 -0.64 16.48
C CYS A 90 -35.91 -1.67 17.09
N ALA A 91 -37.09 -1.86 16.48
CA ALA A 91 -38.09 -2.79 16.98
C ALA A 91 -37.55 -4.23 16.99
N THR A 92 -37.74 -4.93 18.10
CA THR A 92 -37.32 -6.33 18.29
C THR A 92 -38.01 -7.30 17.35
N THR A 93 -39.12 -6.89 16.74
CA THR A 93 -39.86 -7.67 15.74
C THR A 93 -39.26 -7.60 14.34
N SER A 94 -38.31 -6.64 14.10
CA SER A 94 -37.63 -6.50 12.81
C SER A 94 -36.28 -7.24 12.84
N PRO A 95 -35.88 -7.90 11.74
CA PRO A 95 -34.54 -8.48 11.64
C PRO A 95 -33.43 -7.46 11.91
N GLN A 96 -32.37 -7.88 12.63
CA GLN A 96 -31.27 -6.99 12.96
C GLN A 96 -30.23 -6.96 11.85
N HIS A 97 -30.07 -5.79 11.23
CA HIS A 97 -29.06 -5.52 10.21
C HIS A 97 -28.26 -4.26 10.57
N ILE A 98 -27.02 -4.44 11.07
CA ILE A 98 -26.20 -3.35 11.65
C ILE A 98 -26.02 -2.19 10.67
N PHE A 99 -25.74 -2.47 9.38
CA PHE A 99 -25.58 -1.49 8.32
C PHE A 99 -26.72 -1.50 7.29
N GLY A 100 -27.82 -2.24 7.60
CA GLY A 100 -28.94 -2.37 6.70
C GLY A 100 -28.74 -3.43 5.61
N VAL A 101 -29.65 -3.44 4.64
CA VAL A 101 -29.74 -4.42 3.54
C VAL A 101 -29.65 -3.71 2.21
N ASP A 102 -28.93 -4.27 1.24
CA ASP A 102 -28.76 -3.68 -0.08
C ASP A 102 -29.93 -3.99 -1.05
N GLY A 103 -29.82 -3.49 -2.27
CA GLY A 103 -30.82 -3.67 -3.32
C GLY A 103 -30.99 -5.12 -3.79
N ASN A 104 -30.05 -6.02 -3.48
CA ASN A 104 -30.04 -7.43 -3.81
C ASN A 104 -30.30 -8.32 -2.60
N PHE A 105 -30.76 -7.75 -1.49
CA PHE A 105 -31.06 -8.43 -0.22
C PHE A 105 -29.84 -9.05 0.44
N PHE A 106 -28.65 -8.46 0.27
CA PHE A 106 -27.45 -8.83 1.01
C PHE A 106 -27.28 -7.94 2.25
N ASP A 107 -26.78 -8.52 3.33
CA ASP A 107 -26.43 -7.77 4.54
C ASP A 107 -25.19 -6.89 4.30
N VAL A 108 -25.35 -5.58 4.46
CA VAL A 108 -24.27 -4.60 4.15
C VAL A 108 -23.11 -4.73 5.11
N PHE A 109 -23.37 -4.99 6.42
CA PHE A 109 -22.30 -5.15 7.41
C PHE A 109 -21.41 -6.36 7.07
N SER A 110 -22.03 -7.50 6.79
CA SER A 110 -21.30 -8.71 6.40
C SER A 110 -20.48 -8.51 5.14
N ARG A 111 -21.01 -7.80 4.14
CA ARG A 111 -20.31 -7.48 2.91
C ARG A 111 -19.15 -6.50 3.12
N VAL A 112 -19.30 -5.49 3.98
CA VAL A 112 -18.20 -4.56 4.31
C VAL A 112 -17.06 -5.30 5.01
N VAL A 113 -17.39 -6.19 5.97
CA VAL A 113 -16.39 -6.98 6.71
C VAL A 113 -15.66 -7.96 5.78
N HIS A 114 -16.37 -8.72 4.95
CA HIS A 114 -15.75 -9.63 3.99
C HIS A 114 -15.00 -8.87 2.88
N GLY A 115 -15.53 -7.71 2.49
CA GLY A 115 -14.90 -6.82 1.51
C GLY A 115 -13.51 -6.34 1.94
N ALA A 116 -13.24 -6.24 3.24
CA ALA A 116 -11.93 -5.91 3.75
C ALA A 116 -10.84 -6.88 3.26
N ARG A 117 -11.13 -8.19 3.16
CA ARG A 117 -10.17 -9.19 2.62
C ARG A 117 -9.76 -8.86 1.21
N ILE A 118 -10.76 -8.58 0.35
CA ILE A 118 -10.56 -8.36 -1.07
C ILE A 118 -9.87 -7.01 -1.27
N SER A 119 -10.39 -5.95 -0.67
CA SER A 119 -9.89 -4.58 -0.88
C SER A 119 -8.46 -4.39 -0.34
N LEU A 120 -8.11 -4.99 0.82
CA LEU A 120 -6.73 -4.98 1.31
C LEU A 120 -5.80 -5.80 0.42
N PHE A 121 -6.20 -7.02 0.04
CA PHE A 121 -5.40 -7.90 -0.82
C PHE A 121 -5.10 -7.25 -2.17
N VAL A 122 -6.07 -6.56 -2.75
CA VAL A 122 -5.93 -5.80 -4.00
C VAL A 122 -4.77 -4.81 -3.94
N GLY A 123 -4.71 -4.00 -2.88
CA GLY A 123 -3.64 -3.01 -2.73
C GLY A 123 -2.24 -3.64 -2.69
N PHE A 124 -2.07 -4.70 -1.88
CA PHE A 124 -0.79 -5.39 -1.77
C PHE A 124 -0.35 -6.06 -3.08
N VAL A 125 -1.25 -6.74 -3.78
CA VAL A 125 -0.92 -7.42 -5.04
C VAL A 125 -0.58 -6.41 -6.13
N THR A 126 -1.37 -5.35 -6.28
CA THR A 126 -1.17 -4.31 -7.29
C THR A 126 0.18 -3.61 -7.11
N VAL A 127 0.47 -3.15 -5.89
CA VAL A 127 1.72 -2.45 -5.58
C VAL A 127 2.91 -3.40 -5.59
N GLY A 128 2.75 -4.63 -5.07
CA GLY A 128 3.79 -5.65 -5.12
C GLY A 128 4.24 -5.95 -6.54
N PHE A 129 3.28 -6.13 -7.46
CA PHE A 129 3.55 -6.29 -8.89
C PHE A 129 4.32 -5.10 -9.48
N ALA A 130 3.86 -3.87 -9.21
CA ALA A 130 4.49 -2.66 -9.73
C ALA A 130 5.91 -2.45 -9.16
N ILE A 131 6.12 -2.72 -7.86
CA ILE A 131 7.42 -2.64 -7.20
C ILE A 131 8.40 -3.65 -7.80
N ILE A 132 7.99 -4.91 -7.96
CA ILE A 132 8.87 -5.96 -8.47
C ILE A 132 9.37 -5.59 -9.87
N ILE A 133 8.48 -5.25 -10.78
CA ILE A 133 8.83 -4.91 -12.17
C ILE A 133 9.58 -3.59 -12.23
N GLY A 134 9.10 -2.56 -11.52
CA GLY A 134 9.75 -1.25 -11.46
C GLY A 134 11.16 -1.32 -10.86
N THR A 135 11.37 -2.15 -9.82
CA THR A 135 12.69 -2.38 -9.23
C THR A 135 13.66 -2.98 -10.25
N VAL A 136 13.23 -4.01 -11.00
CA VAL A 136 14.09 -4.63 -12.02
C VAL A 136 14.45 -3.62 -13.10
N ILE A 137 13.47 -2.90 -13.66
CA ILE A 137 13.69 -1.90 -14.71
C ILE A 137 14.60 -0.78 -14.18
N GLY A 138 14.30 -0.22 -13.02
CA GLY A 138 15.07 0.89 -12.45
C GLY A 138 16.49 0.50 -12.05
N ALA A 139 16.67 -0.72 -11.51
CA ALA A 139 17.99 -1.24 -11.15
C ALA A 139 18.88 -1.45 -12.39
N VAL A 140 18.33 -2.06 -13.45
CA VAL A 140 19.05 -2.27 -14.70
C VAL A 140 19.39 -0.92 -15.35
N ALA A 141 18.43 -0.02 -15.46
CA ALA A 141 18.62 1.31 -16.05
C ALA A 141 19.70 2.11 -15.29
N GLY A 142 19.57 2.21 -13.94
CA GLY A 142 20.50 2.97 -13.11
C GLY A 142 21.91 2.38 -13.06
N TYR A 143 22.05 1.04 -13.09
CA TYR A 143 23.36 0.40 -13.05
C TYR A 143 24.07 0.44 -14.39
N ALA A 144 23.41 0.06 -15.50
CA ALA A 144 23.97 0.02 -16.83
C ALA A 144 24.25 1.42 -17.40
N GLY A 145 23.36 2.38 -17.16
CA GLY A 145 23.50 3.74 -17.69
C GLY A 145 23.39 3.80 -19.22
N GLY A 146 23.87 4.92 -19.79
CA GLY A 146 23.99 5.11 -21.25
C GLY A 146 22.65 4.95 -21.99
N TRP A 147 22.69 4.22 -23.12
CA TRP A 147 21.48 4.04 -23.95
C TRP A 147 20.41 3.16 -23.32
N VAL A 148 20.79 2.20 -22.47
CA VAL A 148 19.87 1.32 -21.74
C VAL A 148 19.00 2.14 -20.80
N ASP A 149 19.63 3.03 -20.03
CA ASP A 149 18.93 3.96 -19.15
C ASP A 149 17.97 4.87 -19.95
N ASN A 150 18.47 5.46 -21.03
CA ASN A 150 17.66 6.34 -21.87
C ASN A 150 16.44 5.62 -22.48
N LEU A 151 16.61 4.37 -22.94
CA LEU A 151 15.53 3.59 -23.52
C LEU A 151 14.42 3.30 -22.49
N PHE A 152 14.80 2.72 -21.33
CA PHE A 152 13.81 2.38 -20.29
C PHE A 152 13.13 3.63 -19.75
N MET A 153 13.86 4.71 -19.49
CA MET A 153 13.24 5.93 -18.98
C MET A 153 12.30 6.57 -20.01
N ARG A 154 12.62 6.53 -21.30
CA ARG A 154 11.69 6.98 -22.35
C ARG A 154 10.41 6.17 -22.39
N LEU A 155 10.49 4.85 -22.25
CA LEU A 155 9.30 4.02 -22.14
C LEU A 155 8.45 4.38 -20.92
N MET A 156 9.10 4.62 -19.76
CA MET A 156 8.40 5.07 -18.55
C MET A 156 7.77 6.47 -18.75
N ASP A 157 8.43 7.36 -19.49
CA ASP A 157 7.89 8.69 -19.81
C ASP A 157 6.63 8.62 -20.67
N VAL A 158 6.60 7.68 -21.63
CA VAL A 158 5.40 7.45 -22.46
C VAL A 158 4.22 7.02 -21.60
N VAL A 159 4.42 6.10 -20.67
CA VAL A 159 3.34 5.66 -19.76
C VAL A 159 2.85 6.81 -18.90
N LEU A 160 3.77 7.63 -18.35
CA LEU A 160 3.42 8.77 -17.49
C LEU A 160 2.86 9.98 -18.26
N SER A 161 2.89 9.99 -19.58
CA SER A 161 2.25 11.04 -20.38
C SER A 161 0.73 10.97 -20.36
N PHE A 162 0.16 9.83 -19.96
CA PHE A 162 -1.26 9.63 -19.82
C PHE A 162 -1.70 9.80 -18.35
N PRO A 163 -2.87 10.39 -18.07
CA PRO A 163 -3.47 10.35 -16.75
C PRO A 163 -3.70 8.89 -16.31
N SER A 164 -3.23 8.54 -15.09
CA SER A 164 -3.16 7.15 -14.61
C SER A 164 -4.49 6.40 -14.76
N LEU A 165 -5.58 6.97 -14.27
CA LEU A 165 -6.89 6.32 -14.29
C LEU A 165 -7.41 6.13 -15.74
N ILE A 166 -7.17 7.10 -16.64
CA ILE A 166 -7.59 7.00 -18.04
C ILE A 166 -6.84 5.88 -18.75
N LEU A 167 -5.54 5.78 -18.54
CA LEU A 167 -4.74 4.69 -19.10
C LEU A 167 -5.16 3.34 -18.54
N ALA A 168 -5.44 3.24 -17.24
CA ALA A 168 -5.93 2.02 -16.64
C ALA A 168 -7.29 1.58 -17.21
N ILE A 169 -8.23 2.53 -17.42
CA ILE A 169 -9.51 2.25 -18.08
C ILE A 169 -9.28 1.72 -19.51
N ALA A 170 -8.38 2.35 -20.28
CA ALA A 170 -8.06 1.90 -21.63
C ALA A 170 -7.49 0.48 -21.64
N ILE A 171 -6.57 0.15 -20.71
CA ILE A 171 -6.01 -1.19 -20.57
C ILE A 171 -7.10 -2.20 -20.23
N VAL A 172 -7.95 -1.93 -19.22
CA VAL A 172 -9.03 -2.84 -18.81
C VAL A 172 -10.04 -3.05 -19.95
N THR A 173 -10.33 -2.03 -20.74
CA THR A 173 -11.25 -2.15 -21.87
C THR A 173 -10.73 -3.14 -22.92
N VAL A 174 -9.42 -3.23 -23.09
CA VAL A 174 -8.78 -4.18 -24.04
C VAL A 174 -8.70 -5.59 -23.47
N ILE A 175 -8.28 -5.74 -22.19
CA ILE A 175 -8.06 -7.06 -21.58
C ILE A 175 -9.32 -7.67 -20.97
N GLY A 176 -10.40 -6.91 -20.87
CA GLY A 176 -11.67 -7.29 -20.25
C GLY A 176 -11.84 -6.77 -18.83
N SER A 177 -13.11 -6.68 -18.37
CA SER A 177 -13.45 -6.26 -17.01
C SER A 177 -13.25 -7.41 -16.02
N GLY A 178 -12.83 -7.06 -14.79
CA GLY A 178 -12.61 -8.00 -13.69
C GLY A 178 -11.61 -7.49 -12.68
N LEU A 179 -11.63 -8.07 -11.48
CA LEU A 179 -10.77 -7.64 -10.39
C LEU A 179 -9.27 -7.79 -10.73
N VAL A 180 -8.88 -8.92 -11.28
CA VAL A 180 -7.49 -9.20 -11.66
C VAL A 180 -7.03 -8.26 -12.78
N GLN A 181 -7.89 -8.00 -13.76
CA GLN A 181 -7.62 -7.09 -14.86
C GLN A 181 -7.43 -5.67 -14.37
N ALA A 182 -8.28 -5.20 -13.44
CA ALA A 182 -8.13 -3.88 -12.82
C ALA A 182 -6.82 -3.77 -12.02
N GLN A 183 -6.45 -4.80 -11.25
CA GLN A 183 -5.19 -4.85 -10.52
C GLN A 183 -3.97 -4.78 -11.47
N LEU A 184 -3.99 -5.55 -12.55
CA LEU A 184 -2.91 -5.54 -13.55
C LEU A 184 -2.82 -4.17 -14.24
N ALA A 185 -3.94 -3.57 -14.62
CA ALA A 185 -3.96 -2.27 -15.28
C ALA A 185 -3.36 -1.17 -14.37
N ILE A 186 -3.82 -1.06 -13.13
CA ILE A 186 -3.27 -0.10 -12.16
C ILE A 186 -1.82 -0.41 -11.86
N GLY A 187 -1.47 -1.69 -11.69
CA GLY A 187 -0.09 -2.11 -11.48
C GLY A 187 0.85 -1.70 -12.61
N ILE A 188 0.45 -1.90 -13.87
CA ILE A 188 1.24 -1.49 -15.06
C ILE A 188 1.44 0.02 -15.07
N VAL A 189 0.38 0.79 -14.83
CA VAL A 189 0.42 2.25 -14.79
C VAL A 189 1.32 2.77 -13.65
N ALA A 190 1.43 2.04 -12.55
CA ALA A 190 2.26 2.40 -11.41
C ALA A 190 3.76 2.04 -11.58
N ILE A 191 4.13 1.12 -12.48
CA ILE A 191 5.53 0.68 -12.70
C ILE A 191 6.50 1.87 -12.84
N PRO A 192 6.23 2.92 -13.64
CA PRO A 192 7.18 4.02 -13.85
C PRO A 192 7.60 4.74 -12.58
N ILE A 193 6.69 4.88 -11.61
CA ILE A 193 6.96 5.54 -10.32
C ILE A 193 8.07 4.78 -9.60
N TYR A 194 7.95 3.45 -9.50
CA TYR A 194 8.92 2.60 -8.81
C TYR A 194 10.22 2.45 -9.60
N ALA A 195 10.13 2.38 -10.94
CA ALA A 195 11.31 2.31 -11.80
C ALA A 195 12.18 3.55 -11.68
N ARG A 196 11.60 4.75 -11.72
CA ARG A 196 12.32 6.01 -11.55
C ARG A 196 12.93 6.14 -10.15
N LEU A 197 12.16 5.77 -9.13
CA LEU A 197 12.64 5.82 -7.75
C LEU A 197 13.83 4.89 -7.53
N MET A 198 13.73 3.64 -8.03
CA MET A 198 14.81 2.66 -7.94
C MET A 198 16.04 3.11 -8.71
N ARG A 199 15.87 3.63 -9.94
CA ARG A 199 16.96 4.19 -10.72
C ARG A 199 17.70 5.28 -9.96
N ALA A 200 16.98 6.24 -9.39
CA ALA A 200 17.58 7.34 -8.62
C ALA A 200 18.35 6.80 -7.39
N SER A 201 17.78 5.83 -6.69
CA SER A 201 18.43 5.19 -5.55
C SER A 201 19.70 4.44 -5.94
N VAL A 202 19.67 3.68 -7.05
CA VAL A 202 20.84 2.95 -7.57
C VAL A 202 21.95 3.93 -7.97
N LEU A 203 21.63 5.01 -8.66
CA LEU A 203 22.62 6.04 -9.03
C LEU A 203 23.28 6.65 -7.79
N SER A 204 22.50 6.97 -6.75
CA SER A 204 23.02 7.51 -5.49
C SER A 204 23.93 6.52 -4.74
N VAL A 205 23.54 5.24 -4.67
CA VAL A 205 24.32 4.22 -3.95
C VAL A 205 25.56 3.82 -4.72
N LYS A 206 25.53 3.81 -6.06
CA LYS A 206 26.63 3.44 -6.95
C LYS A 206 27.87 4.29 -6.74
N GLU A 207 27.71 5.54 -6.34
CA GLU A 207 28.81 6.52 -6.12
C GLU A 207 29.41 6.43 -4.70
N ARG A 208 28.95 5.50 -3.84
CA ARG A 208 29.47 5.39 -2.47
C ARG A 208 30.80 4.65 -2.41
N ASP A 209 31.67 5.05 -1.47
CA ASP A 209 33.03 4.51 -1.29
C ASP A 209 33.07 2.98 -1.16
N PHE A 210 32.11 2.37 -0.46
CA PHE A 210 32.09 0.92 -0.32
C PHE A 210 31.86 0.17 -1.63
N VAL A 211 31.15 0.79 -2.59
CA VAL A 211 30.94 0.22 -3.94
C VAL A 211 32.25 0.31 -4.73
N THR A 212 32.93 1.44 -4.64
CA THR A 212 34.25 1.65 -5.28
C THR A 212 35.29 0.69 -4.71
N ALA A 213 35.31 0.51 -3.39
CA ALA A 213 36.21 -0.46 -2.74
C ALA A 213 35.91 -1.91 -3.18
N SER A 214 34.62 -2.31 -3.24
CA SER A 214 34.25 -3.64 -3.73
C SER A 214 34.71 -3.89 -5.17
N ARG A 215 34.61 -2.86 -6.03
CA ARG A 215 35.09 -2.92 -7.43
C ARG A 215 36.61 -3.07 -7.48
N ALA A 216 37.33 -2.32 -6.66
CA ALA A 216 38.82 -2.42 -6.55
C ALA A 216 39.27 -3.81 -6.09
N LEU A 217 38.48 -4.49 -5.26
CA LEU A 217 38.71 -5.87 -4.80
C LEU A 217 38.34 -6.94 -5.84
N GLY A 218 37.88 -6.55 -7.04
CA GLY A 218 37.54 -7.48 -8.11
C GLY A 218 36.16 -8.14 -7.98
N GLU A 219 35.25 -7.61 -7.15
CA GLU A 219 33.87 -8.13 -7.09
C GLU A 219 33.17 -7.92 -8.44
N SER A 220 32.46 -8.95 -8.92
CA SER A 220 31.76 -8.89 -10.20
C SER A 220 30.61 -7.86 -10.19
N ASP A 221 30.26 -7.29 -11.35
CA ASP A 221 29.17 -6.32 -11.49
C ASP A 221 27.83 -6.85 -10.96
N ARG A 222 27.54 -8.14 -11.17
CA ARG A 222 26.35 -8.78 -10.60
C ARG A 222 26.42 -8.85 -9.07
N GLY A 223 27.58 -9.19 -8.51
CA GLY A 223 27.79 -9.19 -7.07
C GLY A 223 27.60 -7.80 -6.46
N ILE A 224 28.19 -6.80 -7.09
CA ILE A 224 28.06 -5.40 -6.68
C ILE A 224 26.59 -4.96 -6.72
N LEU A 225 25.88 -5.20 -7.83
CA LEU A 225 24.47 -4.81 -7.95
C LEU A 225 23.59 -5.49 -6.92
N PHE A 226 23.62 -6.82 -6.83
CA PHE A 226 22.66 -7.57 -5.99
C PHE A 226 23.02 -7.61 -4.51
N ARG A 227 24.31 -7.59 -4.15
CA ARG A 227 24.74 -7.72 -2.75
C ARG A 227 25.09 -6.39 -2.09
N ARG A 228 25.48 -5.38 -2.87
CA ARG A 228 25.94 -4.09 -2.33
C ARG A 228 24.94 -2.96 -2.60
N ILE A 229 24.50 -2.79 -3.85
CA ILE A 229 23.66 -1.66 -4.25
C ILE A 229 22.20 -1.90 -3.91
N LEU A 230 21.62 -3.02 -4.39
CA LEU A 230 20.18 -3.27 -4.30
C LEU A 230 19.65 -3.25 -2.86
N PRO A 231 20.27 -3.94 -1.86
CA PRO A 231 19.76 -3.90 -0.49
C PRO A 231 19.76 -2.49 0.12
N ASN A 232 20.75 -1.66 -0.26
CA ASN A 232 20.85 -0.29 0.23
C ASN A 232 19.96 0.70 -0.52
N ALA A 233 19.52 0.35 -1.74
CA ALA A 233 18.64 1.16 -2.58
C ALA A 233 17.15 0.92 -2.34
N LEU A 234 16.75 -0.12 -1.58
CA LEU A 234 15.35 -0.49 -1.36
C LEU A 234 14.61 0.42 -0.38
N THR A 235 15.30 1.12 0.51
CA THR A 235 14.67 1.94 1.57
C THR A 235 13.61 2.92 1.05
N PRO A 236 13.87 3.75 0.02
CA PRO A 236 12.86 4.65 -0.51
C PRO A 236 11.67 3.93 -1.16
N LEU A 237 11.90 2.72 -1.70
CA LEU A 237 10.83 1.92 -2.30
C LEU A 237 9.87 1.36 -1.25
N ILE A 238 10.36 0.99 -0.07
CA ILE A 238 9.52 0.53 1.05
C ILE A 238 8.56 1.64 1.47
N VAL A 239 9.07 2.85 1.63
CA VAL A 239 8.25 4.03 1.98
C VAL A 239 7.21 4.29 0.89
N GLN A 240 7.66 4.43 -0.37
CA GLN A 240 6.77 4.71 -1.51
C GLN A 240 5.76 3.58 -1.72
N GLY A 241 6.18 2.33 -1.50
CA GLY A 241 5.29 1.17 -1.59
C GLY A 241 4.16 1.21 -0.56
N THR A 242 4.48 1.54 0.69
CA THR A 242 3.46 1.64 1.75
C THR A 242 2.42 2.72 1.42
N LEU A 243 2.86 3.92 0.99
CA LEU A 243 1.96 4.99 0.53
C LEU A 243 1.18 4.57 -0.71
N GLY A 244 1.84 3.88 -1.64
CA GLY A 244 1.24 3.40 -2.89
C GLY A 244 0.09 2.40 -2.69
N ILE A 245 0.12 1.59 -1.62
CA ILE A 245 -0.95 0.61 -1.33
C ILE A 245 -2.29 1.33 -1.15
N GLY A 246 -2.33 2.40 -0.36
CA GLY A 246 -3.55 3.19 -0.17
C GLY A 246 -4.09 3.77 -1.49
N GLY A 247 -3.20 4.32 -2.33
CA GLY A 247 -3.54 4.81 -3.66
C GLY A 247 -4.07 3.71 -4.58
N ALA A 248 -3.42 2.55 -4.62
CA ALA A 248 -3.84 1.42 -5.45
C ALA A 248 -5.21 0.86 -5.04
N VAL A 249 -5.50 0.77 -3.73
CA VAL A 249 -6.83 0.38 -3.25
C VAL A 249 -7.89 1.36 -3.78
N LEU A 250 -7.63 2.66 -3.70
CA LEU A 250 -8.56 3.68 -4.18
C LEU A 250 -8.76 3.63 -5.70
N GLU A 251 -7.68 3.48 -6.49
CA GLU A 251 -7.74 3.42 -7.95
C GLU A 251 -8.46 2.15 -8.45
N VAL A 252 -8.21 0.98 -7.84
CA VAL A 252 -8.94 -0.25 -8.19
C VAL A 252 -10.40 -0.15 -7.76
N ALA A 253 -10.70 0.46 -6.60
CA ALA A 253 -12.07 0.73 -6.18
C ALA A 253 -12.78 1.69 -7.15
N ALA A 254 -12.08 2.68 -7.72
CA ALA A 254 -12.63 3.57 -8.75
C ALA A 254 -12.96 2.81 -10.04
N LEU A 255 -12.10 1.89 -10.50
CA LEU A 255 -12.40 1.01 -11.62
C LEU A 255 -13.60 0.09 -11.32
N SER A 256 -13.68 -0.47 -10.11
CA SER A 256 -14.82 -1.30 -9.67
C SER A 256 -16.12 -0.48 -9.60
N PHE A 257 -16.06 0.76 -9.13
CA PHE A 257 -17.18 1.70 -9.14
C PHE A 257 -17.73 1.96 -10.56
N LEU A 258 -16.84 2.01 -11.55
CA LEU A 258 -17.20 2.16 -12.97
C LEU A 258 -17.68 0.84 -13.60
N GLY A 259 -17.68 -0.27 -12.87
CA GLY A 259 -18.05 -1.60 -13.39
C GLY A 259 -16.95 -2.32 -14.17
N LEU A 260 -15.72 -1.81 -14.13
CA LEU A 260 -14.55 -2.38 -14.82
C LEU A 260 -13.70 -3.30 -13.93
N GLY A 261 -13.86 -3.22 -12.60
CA GLY A 261 -13.15 -4.04 -11.62
C GLY A 261 -13.95 -5.25 -11.16
N ALA A 262 -14.14 -5.39 -9.84
CA ALA A 262 -14.87 -6.50 -9.24
C ALA A 262 -16.31 -6.58 -9.73
N GLN A 263 -16.70 -7.76 -10.20
CA GLN A 263 -18.04 -8.03 -10.70
C GLN A 263 -18.93 -8.63 -9.59
N PRO A 264 -20.25 -8.35 -9.61
CA PRO A 264 -21.17 -9.03 -8.72
C PRO A 264 -21.08 -10.56 -8.89
N PRO A 265 -21.25 -11.33 -7.79
CA PRO A 265 -21.68 -10.94 -6.45
C PRO A 265 -20.55 -10.53 -5.51
N THR A 266 -19.31 -10.42 -5.98
CA THR A 266 -18.11 -10.17 -5.16
C THR A 266 -18.29 -8.94 -4.25
N ALA A 267 -18.05 -9.13 -2.94
CA ALA A 267 -18.09 -8.05 -1.97
C ALA A 267 -16.76 -7.28 -1.98
N GLU A 268 -16.64 -6.25 -2.83
CA GLU A 268 -15.53 -5.31 -2.91
C GLU A 268 -16.09 -3.89 -2.75
N TRP A 269 -15.42 -3.03 -1.96
CA TRP A 269 -16.00 -1.76 -1.51
C TRP A 269 -16.32 -0.80 -2.67
N GLY A 270 -15.45 -0.70 -3.68
CA GLY A 270 -15.69 0.14 -4.87
C GLY A 270 -16.90 -0.35 -5.67
N SER A 271 -17.00 -1.65 -5.89
CA SER A 271 -18.15 -2.28 -6.54
C SER A 271 -19.45 -2.07 -5.73
N MET A 272 -19.39 -2.22 -4.40
CA MET A 272 -20.56 -1.97 -3.54
C MET A 272 -21.08 -0.53 -3.67
N ILE A 273 -20.17 0.46 -3.70
CA ILE A 273 -20.53 1.87 -3.90
C ILE A 273 -21.09 2.07 -5.31
N GLY A 274 -20.46 1.52 -6.33
CA GLY A 274 -20.85 1.66 -7.73
C GLY A 274 -22.27 1.11 -8.02
N LEU A 275 -22.57 -0.09 -7.51
CA LEU A 275 -23.87 -0.73 -7.67
C LEU A 275 -25.01 0.05 -7.00
N ASN A 276 -24.71 0.71 -5.87
CA ASN A 276 -25.71 1.41 -5.08
C ASN A 276 -25.73 2.93 -5.30
N ARG A 277 -24.94 3.48 -6.25
CA ARG A 277 -24.82 4.93 -6.49
C ARG A 277 -26.15 5.66 -6.73
N ASN A 278 -27.12 4.98 -7.34
CA ASN A 278 -28.44 5.56 -7.64
C ASN A 278 -29.34 5.65 -6.39
N PHE A 279 -28.99 5.01 -5.28
CA PHE A 279 -29.75 5.01 -4.03
C PHE A 279 -29.22 5.99 -2.98
N ILE A 280 -28.27 6.88 -3.35
CA ILE A 280 -27.61 7.80 -2.42
C ILE A 280 -28.57 8.65 -1.58
N PHE A 281 -29.70 9.05 -2.15
CA PHE A 281 -30.72 9.87 -1.46
C PHE A 281 -31.73 9.03 -0.68
N ASN A 282 -31.99 7.78 -1.08
CA ASN A 282 -33.02 6.93 -0.47
C ASN A 282 -32.43 5.94 0.53
N ALA A 283 -31.18 5.50 0.31
CA ALA A 283 -30.49 4.54 1.14
C ALA A 283 -28.97 4.88 1.24
N PRO A 284 -28.62 6.03 1.84
CA PRO A 284 -27.23 6.53 1.88
C PRO A 284 -26.28 5.57 2.59
N HIS A 285 -26.77 4.75 3.52
CA HIS A 285 -25.99 3.76 4.26
C HIS A 285 -25.26 2.76 3.35
N LEU A 286 -25.80 2.44 2.18
CA LEU A 286 -25.20 1.53 1.19
C LEU A 286 -23.88 2.05 0.62
N ILE A 287 -23.66 3.36 0.66
CA ILE A 287 -22.48 4.04 0.13
C ILE A 287 -21.57 4.50 1.27
N ILE A 288 -22.16 4.98 2.37
CA ILE A 288 -21.41 5.56 3.49
C ILE A 288 -20.52 4.51 4.14
N PHE A 289 -21.04 3.32 4.47
CA PHE A 289 -20.25 2.31 5.19
C PHE A 289 -19.08 1.75 4.40
N PRO A 290 -19.22 1.29 3.14
CA PRO A 290 -18.07 0.89 2.35
C PRO A 290 -17.14 2.08 2.02
N GLY A 291 -17.68 3.30 1.88
CA GLY A 291 -16.90 4.52 1.69
C GLY A 291 -16.03 4.86 2.91
N ILE A 292 -16.55 4.72 4.12
CA ILE A 292 -15.78 4.89 5.36
C ILE A 292 -14.67 3.83 5.45
N ALA A 293 -14.97 2.56 5.16
CA ALA A 293 -13.98 1.48 5.19
C ALA A 293 -12.83 1.75 4.20
N LEU A 294 -13.16 2.19 2.98
CA LEU A 294 -12.18 2.60 1.96
C LEU A 294 -11.34 3.79 2.43
N SER A 295 -11.98 4.83 2.97
CA SER A 295 -11.31 6.03 3.47
C SER A 295 -10.37 5.72 4.63
N LEU A 296 -10.79 4.88 5.58
CA LEU A 296 -9.94 4.44 6.69
C LEU A 296 -8.74 3.63 6.22
N THR A 297 -8.91 2.81 5.17
CA THR A 297 -7.80 2.04 4.59
C THR A 297 -6.75 2.98 3.99
N VAL A 298 -7.17 3.94 3.17
CA VAL A 298 -6.26 4.93 2.58
C VAL A 298 -5.57 5.76 3.65
N LEU A 299 -6.32 6.25 4.64
CA LEU A 299 -5.78 7.00 5.76
C LEU A 299 -4.76 6.17 6.55
N GLY A 300 -5.08 4.91 6.84
CA GLY A 300 -4.20 4.01 7.58
C GLY A 300 -2.86 3.79 6.88
N PHE A 301 -2.87 3.53 5.56
CA PHE A 301 -1.64 3.38 4.78
C PHE A 301 -0.84 4.67 4.66
N ASN A 302 -1.49 5.82 4.50
CA ASN A 302 -0.81 7.11 4.46
C ASN A 302 -0.12 7.41 5.80
N LEU A 303 -0.83 7.29 6.91
CA LEU A 303 -0.27 7.52 8.25
C LEU A 303 0.89 6.54 8.57
N LEU A 304 0.77 5.28 8.16
CA LEU A 304 1.83 4.29 8.32
C LEU A 304 3.04 4.63 7.43
N GLY A 305 2.81 4.99 6.17
CA GLY A 305 3.85 5.35 5.22
C GLY A 305 4.63 6.57 5.64
N ASP A 306 3.95 7.63 6.13
CA ASP A 306 4.59 8.81 6.70
C ASP A 306 5.44 8.45 7.92
N GLY A 307 4.93 7.61 8.81
CA GLY A 307 5.68 7.15 9.97
C GLY A 307 6.92 6.30 9.63
N ILE A 308 6.82 5.45 8.61
CA ILE A 308 7.98 4.70 8.10
C ILE A 308 9.01 5.66 7.49
N ARG A 309 8.56 6.66 6.72
CA ARG A 309 9.41 7.69 6.14
C ARG A 309 10.20 8.43 7.20
N ASP A 310 9.53 8.91 8.23
CA ASP A 310 10.16 9.66 9.33
C ASP A 310 11.14 8.78 10.14
N ALA A 311 10.78 7.51 10.38
CA ALA A 311 11.65 6.58 11.09
C ALA A 311 12.93 6.21 10.31
N LEU A 312 12.87 6.26 8.98
CA LEU A 312 13.99 5.98 8.09
C LEU A 312 14.79 7.22 7.70
N ASP A 313 14.35 8.43 8.07
CA ASP A 313 15.10 9.67 7.81
C ASP A 313 16.23 9.84 8.85
N PRO A 314 17.52 9.79 8.43
CA PRO A 314 18.65 9.92 9.36
C PRO A 314 18.77 11.31 9.99
N ARG A 315 18.08 12.32 9.42
CA ARG A 315 18.15 13.73 9.89
C ARG A 315 17.31 13.96 11.14
N LEU A 316 16.28 13.16 11.36
CA LEU A 316 15.39 13.25 12.52
C LEU A 316 15.91 12.49 13.75
N ASN A 317 16.94 11.66 13.58
CA ASN A 317 17.53 10.83 14.62
C ASN A 317 18.84 11.45 15.21
N ARG A 318 19.07 12.76 15.01
CA ARG A 318 20.17 13.51 15.63
C ARG A 318 19.72 14.29 16.85
#